data_b1a0ba4fad74eb6de0222ca597970e04
#
_entry.id   b1a0ba4fad74eb6de0222ca597970e04
#
_cell.length_a   1.000
_cell.length_b   1.000
_cell.length_c   1.000
_cell.angle_alpha   90.00
_cell.angle_beta   90.00
_cell.angle_gamma   90.00
#
_symmetry.space_group_name_H-M   'P 1'
#
loop_
_entity.id
_entity.type
_entity.pdbx_description
1 polymer ?
#
loop_
_entity_poly.entity_id
_entity_poly.type
_entity_poly.pdbx_seq_one_letter_code
_entity_poly.pdbx_strand_id
1 'polypeptide(L)'
;RQMCIRDRADDILAVGAAMMRGEMAYHAGETEAGFNWLREAVAAEGRLVYTEPRAWMHPPRHALGALLLEQGRIDEARVIYERDLGHDEELPVSRQNRGNVWSLSGLVECYEKLGDSRAGDARTALAAALPLADQPVTSSCFCRGRAGGPGTA
;
A
#
# COMPACT_ATOMS: atom_id res chain seq x y z
N ARG A 1 -30.15 22.24 4.29
CA ARG A 1 -29.53 21.32 3.30
C ARG A 1 -28.05 21.27 3.59
N GLN A 2 -27.67 20.45 4.57
CA GLN A 2 -26.26 20.20 4.85
C GLN A 2 -25.72 19.31 3.72
N MET A 3 -24.94 19.87 2.80
CA MET A 3 -24.11 19.07 1.91
C MET A 3 -22.93 18.58 2.73
N CYS A 4 -23.04 17.39 3.30
CA CYS A 4 -21.87 16.69 3.86
C CYS A 4 -21.06 16.14 2.69
N ILE A 5 -20.11 16.92 2.23
CA ILE A 5 -19.14 16.53 1.19
C ILE A 5 -17.91 15.85 1.84
N ARG A 6 -17.90 15.69 3.16
CA ARG A 6 -16.77 15.16 3.93
C ARG A 6 -17.18 13.91 4.68
N ASP A 7 -16.23 12.97 4.72
CA ASP A 7 -16.32 11.81 5.60
C ASP A 7 -16.47 12.24 7.06
N ARG A 8 -17.12 11.40 7.84
CA ARG A 8 -17.15 11.57 9.28
C ARG A 8 -15.75 11.29 9.84
N ALA A 9 -15.37 11.98 10.90
CA ALA A 9 -14.08 11.79 11.54
C ALA A 9 -13.88 10.34 12.02
N ASP A 10 -14.96 9.70 12.48
CA ASP A 10 -14.94 8.30 12.90
C ASP A 10 -14.65 7.33 11.74
N ASP A 11 -15.17 7.60 10.54
CA ASP A 11 -14.87 6.78 9.34
C ASP A 11 -13.39 6.91 8.94
N ILE A 12 -12.84 8.12 8.97
CA ILE A 12 -11.43 8.37 8.69
C ILE A 12 -10.52 7.71 9.73
N LEU A 13 -10.87 7.87 11.01
CA LEU A 13 -10.13 7.28 12.12
C LEU A 13 -10.19 5.75 12.13
N ALA A 14 -11.27 5.15 11.60
CA ALA A 14 -11.37 3.71 11.47
C ALA A 14 -10.28 3.12 10.55
N VAL A 15 -9.90 3.83 9.47
CA VAL A 15 -8.79 3.42 8.61
C VAL A 15 -7.48 3.39 9.41
N GLY A 16 -7.16 4.48 10.10
CA GLY A 16 -5.93 4.58 10.91
C GLY A 16 -5.88 3.56 12.04
N ALA A 17 -7.01 3.33 12.73
CA ALA A 17 -7.09 2.34 13.81
C ALA A 17 -6.87 0.91 13.30
N ALA A 18 -7.42 0.58 12.13
CA ALA A 18 -7.21 -0.73 11.51
C ALA A 18 -5.76 -0.90 11.04
N MET A 19 -5.15 0.12 10.39
CA MET A 19 -3.74 0.09 10.02
C MET A 19 -2.83 -0.12 11.22
N MET A 20 -3.00 0.69 12.26
CA MET A 20 -2.19 0.58 13.49
C MET A 20 -2.30 -0.81 14.12
N ARG A 21 -3.51 -1.35 14.25
CA ARG A 21 -3.71 -2.73 14.76
C ARG A 21 -3.04 -3.77 13.88
N GLY A 22 -3.12 -3.58 12.56
CA GLY A 22 -2.50 -4.48 11.59
C GLY A 22 -0.99 -4.52 11.72
N GLU A 23 -0.34 -3.36 11.74
CA GLU A 23 1.11 -3.27 11.90
C GLU A 23 1.57 -3.76 13.28
N MET A 24 0.85 -3.40 14.35
CA MET A 24 1.16 -3.87 15.71
C MET A 24 1.06 -5.40 15.81
N ALA A 25 -0.01 -6.01 15.33
CA ALA A 25 -0.19 -7.46 15.34
C ALA A 25 0.91 -8.16 14.53
N TYR A 26 1.21 -7.63 13.33
CA TYR A 26 2.27 -8.16 12.47
C TYR A 26 3.63 -8.16 13.18
N HIS A 27 4.04 -7.04 13.76
CA HIS A 27 5.31 -6.92 14.47
C HIS A 27 5.34 -7.67 15.82
N ALA A 28 4.18 -8.01 16.38
CA ALA A 28 4.07 -8.93 17.52
C ALA A 28 4.19 -10.41 17.12
N GLY A 29 4.33 -10.73 15.82
CA GLY A 29 4.40 -12.10 15.31
C GLY A 29 3.04 -12.70 14.97
N GLU A 30 1.95 -11.96 15.16
CA GLU A 30 0.58 -12.38 14.83
C GLU A 30 0.27 -12.09 13.36
N THR A 31 1.05 -12.67 12.45
CA THR A 31 1.10 -12.30 11.03
C THR A 31 -0.27 -12.31 10.34
N GLU A 32 -1.06 -13.38 10.51
CA GLU A 32 -2.38 -13.46 9.85
C GLU A 32 -3.40 -12.48 10.47
N ALA A 33 -3.35 -12.24 11.78
CA ALA A 33 -4.16 -11.20 12.40
C ALA A 33 -3.78 -9.82 11.86
N GLY A 34 -2.47 -9.57 11.70
CA GLY A 34 -1.95 -8.36 11.06
C GLY A 34 -2.50 -8.14 9.67
N PHE A 35 -2.45 -9.15 8.80
CA PHE A 35 -3.00 -9.07 7.45
C PHE A 35 -4.53 -8.86 7.43
N ASN A 36 -5.25 -9.50 8.35
CA ASN A 36 -6.70 -9.30 8.43
C ASN A 36 -7.06 -7.85 8.78
N TRP A 37 -6.35 -7.24 9.73
CA TRP A 37 -6.53 -5.84 10.07
C TRP A 37 -6.14 -4.90 8.92
N LEU A 38 -5.07 -5.19 8.20
CA LEU A 38 -4.67 -4.38 7.04
C LEU A 38 -5.67 -4.49 5.87
N ARG A 39 -6.26 -5.67 5.65
CA ARG A 39 -7.35 -5.82 4.69
C ARG A 39 -8.60 -5.04 5.12
N GLU A 40 -8.92 -5.02 6.42
CA GLU A 40 -10.01 -4.18 6.94
C GLU A 40 -9.68 -2.68 6.73
N ALA A 41 -8.44 -2.25 6.92
CA ALA A 41 -8.04 -0.89 6.63
C ALA A 41 -8.24 -0.52 5.16
N VAL A 42 -7.88 -1.42 4.22
CA VAL A 42 -8.15 -1.26 2.78
C VAL A 42 -9.65 -1.16 2.50
N ALA A 43 -10.46 -1.99 3.15
CA ALA A 43 -11.91 -1.96 3.01
C ALA A 43 -12.51 -0.66 3.60
N ALA A 44 -12.01 -0.21 4.76
CA ALA A 44 -12.43 1.04 5.40
C ALA A 44 -12.11 2.25 4.50
N GLU A 45 -10.89 2.34 3.97
CA GLU A 45 -10.50 3.37 3.00
C GLU A 45 -11.42 3.33 1.77
N GLY A 46 -11.76 2.14 1.30
CA GLY A 46 -12.67 1.93 0.18
C GLY A 46 -14.10 2.47 0.42
N ARG A 47 -14.52 2.68 1.66
CA ARG A 47 -15.83 3.25 2.02
C ARG A 47 -15.83 4.77 2.14
N LEU A 48 -14.65 5.40 2.28
CA LEU A 48 -14.54 6.86 2.38
C LEU A 48 -15.08 7.54 1.11
N VAL A 49 -15.67 8.71 1.28
CA VAL A 49 -16.08 9.55 0.15
C VAL A 49 -14.84 10.13 -0.52
N TYR A 50 -14.85 10.24 -1.84
CA TYR A 50 -13.74 10.87 -2.54
C TYR A 50 -13.62 12.35 -2.17
N THR A 51 -12.42 12.77 -1.78
CA THR A 51 -12.05 14.16 -1.49
C THR A 51 -10.66 14.46 -2.02
N GLU A 52 -10.36 15.75 -2.29
CA GLU A 52 -9.01 16.22 -2.61
C GLU A 52 -8.60 17.32 -1.60
N PRO A 53 -7.51 17.12 -0.86
CA PRO A 53 -6.72 15.89 -0.78
C PRO A 53 -7.52 14.74 -0.18
N ARG A 54 -7.07 13.49 -0.39
CA ARG A 54 -7.73 12.32 0.17
C ARG A 54 -7.84 12.43 1.69
N ALA A 55 -8.97 11.99 2.24
CA ALA A 55 -9.22 12.05 3.69
C ALA A 55 -8.21 11.23 4.50
N TRP A 56 -7.72 10.11 3.95
CA TRP A 56 -6.60 9.32 4.49
C TRP A 56 -5.44 9.32 3.50
N MET A 57 -4.30 9.89 3.89
CA MET A 57 -3.19 10.18 2.98
C MET A 57 -2.18 9.04 2.81
N HIS A 58 -2.14 8.08 3.74
CA HIS A 58 -1.26 6.92 3.67
C HIS A 58 -2.03 5.68 3.20
N PRO A 59 -1.99 5.30 1.92
CA PRO A 59 -2.80 4.20 1.41
C PRO A 59 -2.53 2.88 2.14
N PRO A 60 -3.54 2.23 2.75
CA PRO A 60 -3.34 0.96 3.46
C PRO A 60 -2.79 -0.15 2.57
N ARG A 61 -3.03 -0.07 1.26
CA ARG A 61 -2.47 -1.01 0.26
C ARG A 61 -0.96 -1.03 0.25
N HIS A 62 -0.31 0.10 0.52
CA HIS A 62 1.16 0.17 0.56
C HIS A 62 1.71 -0.65 1.73
N ALA A 63 1.13 -0.53 2.92
CA ALA A 63 1.50 -1.31 4.08
C ALA A 63 1.21 -2.80 3.86
N LEU A 64 -0.01 -3.13 3.41
CA LEU A 64 -0.40 -4.52 3.14
C LEU A 64 0.53 -5.18 2.12
N GLY A 65 0.79 -4.53 0.98
CA GLY A 65 1.66 -5.06 -0.06
C GLY A 65 3.10 -5.26 0.42
N ALA A 66 3.65 -4.29 1.18
CA ALA A 66 5.00 -4.36 1.70
C ALA A 66 5.20 -5.54 2.67
N LEU A 67 4.27 -5.75 3.59
CA LEU A 67 4.35 -6.83 4.57
C LEU A 67 4.05 -8.20 3.94
N LEU A 68 3.18 -8.27 2.92
CA LEU A 68 3.01 -9.48 2.11
C LEU A 68 4.31 -9.86 1.39
N LEU A 69 5.01 -8.89 0.78
CA LEU A 69 6.32 -9.11 0.16
C LEU A 69 7.37 -9.62 1.17
N GLU A 70 7.38 -9.07 2.38
CA GLU A 70 8.29 -9.49 3.45
C GLU A 70 8.06 -10.94 3.85
N GLN A 71 6.80 -11.40 3.84
CA GLN A 71 6.42 -12.80 4.11
C GLN A 71 6.53 -13.74 2.88
N GLY A 72 7.04 -13.24 1.75
CA GLY A 72 7.17 -14.06 0.54
C GLY A 72 5.84 -14.34 -0.18
N ARG A 73 4.76 -13.66 0.19
CA ARG A 73 3.43 -13.77 -0.46
C ARG A 73 3.38 -12.90 -1.71
N ILE A 74 4.27 -13.19 -2.68
CA ILE A 74 4.57 -12.31 -3.81
C ILE A 74 3.35 -12.08 -4.72
N ASP A 75 2.60 -13.15 -5.04
CA ASP A 75 1.42 -13.04 -5.92
C ASP A 75 0.32 -12.18 -5.30
N GLU A 76 0.11 -12.28 -3.99
CA GLU A 76 -0.87 -11.45 -3.31
C GLU A 76 -0.44 -9.98 -3.29
N ALA A 77 0.84 -9.72 -2.99
CA ALA A 77 1.39 -8.37 -3.02
C ALA A 77 1.26 -7.75 -4.44
N ARG A 78 1.57 -8.54 -5.49
CA ARG A 78 1.42 -8.13 -6.88
C ARG A 78 0.00 -7.65 -7.18
N VAL A 79 -1.00 -8.44 -6.81
CA VAL A 79 -2.41 -8.07 -7.03
C VAL A 79 -2.77 -6.76 -6.31
N ILE A 80 -2.27 -6.56 -5.08
CA ILE A 80 -2.50 -5.32 -4.32
C ILE A 80 -1.92 -4.11 -5.06
N TYR A 81 -0.68 -4.20 -5.57
CA TYR A 81 -0.04 -3.09 -6.27
C TYR A 81 -0.62 -2.86 -7.67
N GLU A 82 -0.91 -3.92 -8.44
CA GLU A 82 -1.58 -3.79 -9.74
C GLU A 82 -2.92 -3.06 -9.60
N ARG A 83 -3.70 -3.42 -8.58
CA ARG A 83 -4.98 -2.77 -8.28
C ARG A 83 -4.78 -1.31 -7.86
N ASP A 84 -3.83 -1.03 -6.99
CA ASP A 84 -3.54 0.34 -6.53
C ASP A 84 -3.12 1.26 -7.68
N LEU A 85 -2.32 0.76 -8.61
CA LEU A 85 -1.87 1.48 -9.80
C LEU A 85 -2.93 1.57 -10.91
N GLY A 86 -4.04 0.85 -10.78
CA GLY A 86 -5.11 0.83 -11.78
C GLY A 86 -4.80 -0.03 -13.00
N HIS A 87 -4.06 -1.12 -12.83
CA HIS A 87 -3.80 -2.10 -13.87
C HIS A 87 -4.95 -3.11 -14.01
N ASP A 88 -5.91 -3.09 -13.12
CA ASP A 88 -7.19 -3.77 -13.22
C ASP A 88 -8.36 -2.78 -13.14
N GLU A 89 -9.57 -3.25 -13.47
CA GLU A 89 -10.78 -2.42 -13.47
C GLU A 89 -11.55 -2.45 -12.14
N GLU A 90 -11.01 -3.10 -11.10
CA GLU A 90 -11.74 -3.27 -9.84
C GLU A 90 -11.82 -1.99 -9.02
N LEU A 91 -10.84 -1.08 -9.15
CA LEU A 91 -10.88 0.21 -8.50
C LEU A 91 -11.33 1.32 -9.44
N PRO A 92 -12.30 2.17 -9.03
CA PRO A 92 -12.60 3.39 -9.75
C PRO A 92 -11.34 4.26 -9.95
N VAL A 93 -11.23 4.93 -11.09
CA VAL A 93 -10.08 5.79 -11.44
C VAL A 93 -9.75 6.79 -10.33
N SER A 94 -10.75 7.36 -9.68
CA SER A 94 -10.59 8.30 -8.57
C SER A 94 -9.92 7.70 -7.33
N ARG A 95 -9.86 6.38 -7.22
CA ARG A 95 -9.22 5.64 -6.11
C ARG A 95 -7.89 5.00 -6.46
N GLN A 96 -7.51 5.05 -7.74
CA GLN A 96 -6.23 4.54 -8.20
C GLN A 96 -5.11 5.53 -7.86
N ASN A 97 -3.94 5.00 -7.54
CA ASN A 97 -2.72 5.77 -7.31
C ASN A 97 -1.77 5.65 -8.52
N ARG A 98 -2.28 5.98 -9.72
CA ARG A 98 -1.52 5.87 -10.97
C ARG A 98 -0.19 6.60 -10.88
N GLY A 99 0.89 5.93 -11.23
CA GLY A 99 2.24 6.50 -11.18
C GLY A 99 2.79 6.73 -9.77
N ASN A 100 2.14 6.21 -8.73
CA ASN A 100 2.64 6.32 -7.37
C ASN A 100 3.94 5.55 -7.21
N VAL A 101 4.99 6.24 -6.77
CA VAL A 101 6.37 5.70 -6.67
C VAL A 101 6.47 4.53 -5.69
N TRP A 102 5.70 4.54 -4.60
CA TRP A 102 5.71 3.49 -3.58
C TRP A 102 5.11 2.18 -4.11
N SER A 103 3.94 2.26 -4.76
CA SER A 103 3.32 1.09 -5.39
C SER A 103 4.13 0.57 -6.57
N LEU A 104 4.73 1.47 -7.38
CA LEU A 104 5.63 1.06 -8.47
C LEU A 104 6.86 0.34 -7.93
N SER A 105 7.46 0.81 -6.84
CA SER A 105 8.58 0.12 -6.20
C SER A 105 8.22 -1.31 -5.76
N GLY A 106 7.07 -1.46 -5.10
CA GLY A 106 6.57 -2.78 -4.70
C GLY A 106 6.25 -3.69 -5.88
N LEU A 107 5.63 -3.14 -6.93
CA LEU A 107 5.29 -3.91 -8.14
C LEU A 107 6.54 -4.38 -8.90
N VAL A 108 7.57 -3.54 -9.01
CA VAL A 108 8.86 -3.93 -9.59
C VAL A 108 9.45 -5.11 -8.82
N GLU A 109 9.49 -5.03 -7.48
CA GLU A 109 9.99 -6.13 -6.65
C GLU A 109 9.18 -7.43 -6.87
N CYS A 110 7.84 -7.33 -6.98
CA CYS A 110 7.00 -8.49 -7.26
C CYS A 110 7.35 -9.13 -8.62
N TYR A 111 7.39 -8.32 -9.68
CA TYR A 111 7.66 -8.83 -11.02
C TYR A 111 9.07 -9.45 -11.15
N GLU A 112 10.06 -8.85 -10.53
CA GLU A 112 11.42 -9.40 -10.52
C GLU A 112 11.49 -10.75 -9.81
N LYS A 113 10.85 -10.87 -8.64
CA LYS A 113 10.81 -12.14 -7.88
C LYS A 113 10.04 -13.25 -8.61
N LEU A 114 9.03 -12.88 -9.40
CA LEU A 114 8.23 -13.83 -10.20
C LEU A 114 8.86 -14.14 -11.57
N GLY A 115 9.89 -13.41 -11.99
CA GLY A 115 10.43 -13.52 -13.37
C GLY A 115 9.43 -13.04 -14.43
N ASP A 116 8.52 -12.11 -14.06
CA ASP A 116 7.50 -11.60 -14.95
C ASP A 116 8.10 -10.68 -16.01
N SER A 117 7.72 -10.90 -17.28
CA SER A 117 8.20 -10.11 -18.42
C SER A 117 7.88 -8.61 -18.32
N ARG A 118 6.86 -8.23 -17.55
CA ARG A 118 6.43 -6.84 -17.30
C ARG A 118 7.39 -6.07 -16.38
N ALA A 119 8.39 -6.72 -15.78
CA ALA A 119 9.36 -6.06 -14.89
C ALA A 119 10.11 -4.92 -15.57
N GLY A 120 10.38 -5.02 -16.88
CA GLY A 120 11.04 -3.96 -17.66
C GLY A 120 10.20 -2.69 -17.73
N ASP A 121 8.93 -2.83 -18.05
CA ASP A 121 7.99 -1.70 -18.16
C ASP A 121 7.75 -1.06 -16.79
N ALA A 122 7.59 -1.88 -15.75
CA ALA A 122 7.43 -1.39 -14.38
C ALA A 122 8.65 -0.60 -13.90
N ARG A 123 9.88 -1.05 -14.20
CA ARG A 123 11.10 -0.28 -13.90
C ARG A 123 11.16 1.06 -14.64
N THR A 124 10.74 1.07 -15.89
CA THR A 124 10.68 2.32 -16.67
C THR A 124 9.69 3.30 -16.04
N ALA A 125 8.51 2.83 -15.64
CA ALA A 125 7.52 3.66 -14.95
C ALA A 125 8.03 4.16 -13.59
N LEU A 126 8.69 3.30 -12.82
CA LEU A 126 9.31 3.69 -11.54
C LEU A 126 10.39 4.75 -11.75
N ALA A 127 11.28 4.57 -12.72
CA ALA A 127 12.34 5.53 -13.03
C ALA A 127 11.78 6.90 -13.41
N ALA A 128 10.65 6.95 -14.10
CA ALA A 128 9.95 8.20 -14.42
C ALA A 128 9.30 8.87 -13.20
N ALA A 129 8.87 8.08 -12.21
CA ALA A 129 8.22 8.60 -11.01
C ALA A 129 9.20 9.04 -9.91
N LEU A 130 10.37 8.40 -9.81
CA LEU A 130 11.38 8.69 -8.78
C LEU A 130 11.80 10.16 -8.66
N PRO A 131 11.97 10.94 -9.73
CA PRO A 131 12.31 12.36 -9.63
C PRO A 131 11.25 13.23 -8.93
N LEU A 132 10.03 12.72 -8.77
CA LEU A 132 8.95 13.41 -8.06
C LEU A 132 8.95 13.14 -6.54
N ALA A 133 9.75 12.17 -6.09
CA ALA A 133 9.91 11.86 -4.68
C ALA A 133 11.04 12.70 -4.08
N ASP A 134 10.77 13.35 -2.95
CA ASP A 134 11.74 14.15 -2.17
C ASP A 134 12.56 13.29 -1.19
N GLN A 135 12.22 12.00 -1.06
CA GLN A 135 12.88 11.03 -0.19
C GLN A 135 13.30 9.78 -0.97
N PRO A 136 14.42 9.12 -0.60
CA PRO A 136 14.80 7.86 -1.19
C PRO A 136 13.72 6.79 -0.98
N VAL A 137 13.29 6.16 -2.06
CA VAL A 137 12.30 5.08 -2.03
C VAL A 137 13.05 3.75 -2.04
N THR A 138 13.10 3.09 -0.90
CA THR A 138 13.78 1.79 -0.71
C THR A 138 12.81 0.63 -0.49
N SER A 139 11.54 0.92 -0.29
CA SER A 139 10.45 -0.04 -0.09
C SER A 139 9.13 0.64 -0.42
N SER A 140 8.09 -0.12 -0.64
CA SER A 140 6.71 0.40 -0.83
C SER A 140 6.05 0.92 0.46
N CYS A 141 6.65 0.65 1.62
CA CYS A 141 6.21 1.16 2.92
C CYS A 141 7.38 1.18 3.89
N PHE A 142 7.42 2.20 4.76
CA PHE A 142 8.37 2.25 5.90
C PHE A 142 8.00 1.27 7.03
N CYS A 143 6.82 0.69 7.02
CA CYS A 143 6.36 -0.34 7.94
C CYS A 143 7.11 -1.68 7.79
N ARG A 144 7.72 -1.91 6.61
CA ARG A 144 8.55 -3.08 6.35
C ARG A 144 9.88 -2.95 7.09
N GLY A 145 10.25 -4.00 7.82
CA GLY A 145 11.55 -4.06 8.50
C GLY A 145 12.70 -3.80 7.53
N ARG A 146 13.70 -3.01 7.95
CA ARG A 146 14.92 -2.86 7.15
C ARG A 146 15.62 -4.22 7.14
N ALA A 147 15.78 -4.82 5.98
CA ALA A 147 16.71 -5.92 5.81
C ALA A 147 18.10 -5.45 6.26
N GLY A 148 18.53 -5.87 7.47
CA GLY A 148 19.83 -5.51 8.03
C GLY A 148 19.85 -4.43 9.11
N GLY A 149 18.75 -4.20 9.86
CA GLY A 149 18.80 -3.41 11.09
C GLY A 149 19.52 -4.19 12.20
N PRO A 150 20.41 -3.55 13.02
CA PRO A 150 21.14 -4.22 14.09
C PRO A 150 20.16 -4.52 15.24
N GLY A 151 19.72 -5.74 15.33
CA GLY A 151 18.85 -6.25 16.38
C GLY A 151 19.13 -7.68 16.70
N THR A 152 20.41 -8.03 16.86
CA THR A 152 20.84 -9.24 17.55
C THR A 152 22.07 -8.90 18.38
N ALA A 153 21.86 -8.54 19.60
CA ALA A 153 22.81 -8.75 20.68
C ALA A 153 22.08 -9.39 21.84
#